data_1e0d52efc1218dc1abe40016b988a589
#
_entry.id   1e0d52efc1218dc1abe40016b988a589
#
_cell.length_a   1.000
_cell.length_b   1.000
_cell.length_c   1.000
_cell.angle_alpha   90.00
_cell.angle_beta   90.00
_cell.angle_gamma   90.00
#
_symmetry.space_group_name_H-M   'P 1'
#
loop_
_entity.id
_entity.type
_entity.pdbx_description
1 polymer ?
#
loop_
_entity_poly.entity_id
_entity_poly.type
_entity_poly.pdbx_seq_one_letter_code
_entity_poly.pdbx_strand_id
1 'polypeptide(L)'
;MADEPCCRISKKVQICLAFGLLVAVAVVGVLMWLHLYKWNGQGTTEHFADIILGRCSNYTRIVQPALRNVDCQKIQEAFKDAFISKNPCNITEEDYRPLMKLTTQTIPCSKTILWSKTKEMAHQYTRVHRDMFTLEDTLLGYMADGLMWCGDSGTSEMNYRSCPHWKKDCPNNPVSVFWKMASHRFADAACGVVYVILNGSLSNTFDENSTFGSVEIINLHPEKVQALHAWVIHDVGGVPSDSCMTSSINKLKSITSQRKIAFRCQHNTGLPHSLRM
;
A
#
# COMPACT_ATOMS: atom_id res chain seq x y z
N MET A 1 -56.12 -2.91 -59.58
CA MET A 1 -55.35 -2.17 -58.60
C MET A 1 -55.82 -2.69 -57.26
N ALA A 2 -55.02 -3.56 -56.62
CA ALA A 2 -55.35 -4.14 -55.33
C ALA A 2 -54.59 -3.32 -54.26
N ASP A 3 -55.35 -2.69 -53.36
CA ASP A 3 -54.82 -2.00 -52.18
C ASP A 3 -54.27 -3.03 -51.19
N GLU A 4 -52.95 -3.02 -50.96
CA GLU A 4 -52.36 -3.78 -49.87
C GLU A 4 -52.81 -3.19 -48.51
N PRO A 5 -53.27 -4.00 -47.56
CA PRO A 5 -53.61 -3.53 -46.24
C PRO A 5 -52.30 -3.25 -45.44
N CYS A 6 -51.97 -1.99 -45.33
CA CYS A 6 -50.91 -1.53 -44.45
C CYS A 6 -51.21 -1.93 -42.97
N CYS A 7 -50.43 -2.87 -42.43
CA CYS A 7 -50.61 -3.42 -41.07
C CYS A 7 -50.27 -2.34 -40.03
N ARG A 8 -51.27 -1.55 -39.63
CA ARG A 8 -51.14 -0.48 -38.63
C ARG A 8 -50.98 -1.11 -37.23
N ILE A 9 -49.75 -1.25 -36.73
CA ILE A 9 -49.46 -1.74 -35.39
C ILE A 9 -50.19 -0.87 -34.37
N SER A 10 -51.00 -1.51 -33.49
CA SER A 10 -51.78 -0.83 -32.45
C SER A 10 -50.82 0.01 -31.55
N LYS A 11 -51.28 1.22 -31.13
CA LYS A 11 -50.50 2.10 -30.23
C LYS A 11 -50.08 1.38 -28.95
N LYS A 12 -50.87 0.45 -28.41
CA LYS A 12 -50.52 -0.37 -27.26
C LYS A 12 -49.32 -1.28 -27.54
N VAL A 13 -49.24 -1.90 -28.73
CA VAL A 13 -48.10 -2.74 -29.14
C VAL A 13 -46.86 -1.89 -29.34
N GLN A 14 -46.97 -0.70 -29.90
CA GLN A 14 -45.81 0.23 -30.05
C GLN A 14 -45.27 0.65 -28.69
N ILE A 15 -46.14 0.93 -27.70
CA ILE A 15 -45.70 1.30 -26.34
C ILE A 15 -45.03 0.10 -25.67
N CYS A 16 -45.56 -1.11 -25.80
CA CYS A 16 -44.91 -2.32 -25.24
C CYS A 16 -43.57 -2.60 -25.89
N LEU A 17 -43.42 -2.43 -27.20
CA LEU A 17 -42.15 -2.61 -27.90
C LEU A 17 -41.15 -1.55 -27.49
N ALA A 18 -41.54 -0.29 -27.34
CA ALA A 18 -40.63 0.79 -26.89
C ALA A 18 -40.17 0.56 -25.44
N PHE A 19 -41.10 0.14 -24.55
CA PHE A 19 -40.74 -0.19 -23.17
C PHE A 19 -39.78 -1.40 -23.12
N GLY A 20 -40.06 -2.47 -23.88
CA GLY A 20 -39.18 -3.63 -23.98
C GLY A 20 -37.78 -3.28 -24.48
N LEU A 21 -37.67 -2.39 -25.46
CA LEU A 21 -36.38 -1.89 -25.97
C LEU A 21 -35.61 -1.11 -24.90
N LEU A 22 -36.28 -0.22 -24.15
CA LEU A 22 -35.65 0.54 -23.07
C LEU A 22 -35.13 -0.37 -21.96
N VAL A 23 -35.89 -1.39 -21.57
CA VAL A 23 -35.47 -2.39 -20.59
C VAL A 23 -34.25 -3.17 -21.10
N ALA A 24 -34.27 -3.61 -22.36
CA ALA A 24 -33.14 -4.33 -22.96
C ALA A 24 -31.86 -3.48 -22.99
N VAL A 25 -31.96 -2.20 -23.36
CA VAL A 25 -30.82 -1.27 -23.35
C VAL A 25 -30.30 -1.05 -21.93
N ALA A 26 -31.19 -0.89 -20.94
CA ALA A 26 -30.80 -0.75 -19.55
C ALA A 26 -30.07 -2.01 -19.02
N VAL A 27 -30.61 -3.19 -19.32
CA VAL A 27 -29.99 -4.48 -18.93
C VAL A 27 -28.61 -4.65 -19.59
N VAL A 28 -28.50 -4.37 -20.89
CA VAL A 28 -27.19 -4.43 -21.58
C VAL A 28 -26.21 -3.41 -20.98
N GLY A 29 -26.68 -2.19 -20.69
CA GLY A 29 -25.86 -1.17 -20.04
C GLY A 29 -25.34 -1.61 -18.67
N VAL A 30 -26.19 -2.21 -17.84
CA VAL A 30 -25.80 -2.76 -16.53
C VAL A 30 -24.83 -3.93 -16.67
N LEU A 31 -25.09 -4.86 -17.60
CA LEU A 31 -24.18 -5.98 -17.85
C LEU A 31 -22.80 -5.52 -18.36
N MET A 32 -22.78 -4.55 -19.26
CA MET A 32 -21.54 -3.93 -19.72
C MET A 32 -20.82 -3.21 -18.58
N TRP A 33 -21.54 -2.47 -17.73
CA TRP A 33 -20.95 -1.79 -16.58
C TRP A 33 -20.35 -2.80 -15.59
N LEU A 34 -21.06 -3.89 -15.26
CA LEU A 34 -20.57 -4.97 -14.40
C LEU A 34 -19.34 -5.68 -15.00
N HIS A 35 -19.29 -5.81 -16.31
CA HIS A 35 -18.13 -6.41 -16.99
C HIS A 35 -16.92 -5.47 -17.01
N LEU A 36 -17.16 -4.14 -17.10
CA LEU A 36 -16.11 -3.12 -17.12
C LEU A 36 -15.51 -2.83 -15.74
N TYR A 37 -16.31 -2.94 -14.66
CA TYR A 37 -15.90 -2.65 -13.28
C TYR A 37 -16.04 -3.89 -12.40
N LYS A 38 -15.20 -4.86 -12.69
CA LYS A 38 -15.20 -6.14 -11.97
C LYS A 38 -14.81 -6.02 -10.50
N TRP A 39 -13.97 -5.02 -10.14
CA TRP A 39 -13.38 -4.87 -8.83
C TRP A 39 -13.78 -3.55 -8.16
N ASN A 40 -13.65 -3.51 -6.82
CA ASN A 40 -14.04 -2.32 -6.02
C ASN A 40 -12.91 -1.30 -5.82
N GLY A 41 -11.69 -1.60 -6.23
CA GLY A 41 -10.55 -0.68 -6.13
C GLY A 41 -10.33 0.12 -7.42
N GLN A 42 -9.48 1.13 -7.31
CA GLN A 42 -9.01 1.90 -8.47
C GLN A 42 -8.19 1.00 -9.40
N GLY A 43 -8.25 1.30 -10.69
CA GLY A 43 -7.42 0.64 -11.69
C GLY A 43 -5.93 0.92 -11.51
N THR A 44 -5.12 0.23 -12.29
CA THR A 44 -3.67 0.47 -12.34
C THR A 44 -3.39 1.92 -12.68
N THR A 45 -2.44 2.52 -11.98
CA THR A 45 -1.97 3.88 -12.25
C THR A 45 -1.50 3.99 -13.69
N GLU A 46 -1.98 5.01 -14.42
CA GLU A 46 -1.55 5.26 -15.79
C GLU A 46 -0.02 5.39 -15.88
N HIS A 47 0.55 4.88 -16.95
CA HIS A 47 2.01 4.86 -17.15
C HIS A 47 2.80 4.16 -16.03
N PHE A 48 2.18 3.20 -15.34
CA PHE A 48 2.79 2.50 -14.19
C PHE A 48 4.23 2.05 -14.46
N ALA A 49 4.46 1.37 -15.59
CA ALA A 49 5.79 0.85 -15.92
C ALA A 49 6.85 1.96 -16.07
N ASP A 50 6.48 3.06 -16.73
CA ASP A 50 7.38 4.20 -16.93
C ASP A 50 7.67 4.93 -15.63
N ILE A 51 6.65 5.03 -14.75
CA ILE A 51 6.82 5.60 -13.41
C ILE A 51 7.80 4.76 -12.58
N ILE A 52 7.66 3.43 -12.57
CA ILE A 52 8.58 2.53 -11.87
C ILE A 52 10.02 2.71 -12.39
N LEU A 53 10.21 2.70 -13.70
CA LEU A 53 11.52 2.89 -14.32
C LEU A 53 12.12 4.27 -14.01
N GLY A 54 11.31 5.32 -14.14
CA GLY A 54 11.72 6.70 -13.86
C GLY A 54 12.10 6.89 -12.39
N ARG A 55 11.28 6.38 -11.46
CA ARG A 55 11.55 6.44 -10.02
C ARG A 55 12.80 5.62 -9.64
N CYS A 56 12.96 4.42 -10.19
CA CYS A 56 14.17 3.63 -9.98
C CYS A 56 15.42 4.40 -10.44
N SER A 57 15.40 4.96 -11.65
CA SER A 57 16.51 5.74 -12.19
C SER A 57 16.81 6.99 -11.36
N ASN A 58 15.77 7.70 -10.90
CA ASN A 58 15.94 8.86 -10.02
C ASN A 58 16.55 8.46 -8.68
N TYR A 59 16.04 7.39 -8.07
CA TYR A 59 16.52 6.91 -6.78
C TYR A 59 18.00 6.51 -6.84
N THR A 60 18.37 5.69 -7.82
CA THR A 60 19.73 5.13 -7.94
C THR A 60 20.78 6.15 -8.39
N ARG A 61 20.36 7.21 -9.10
CA ARG A 61 21.31 8.23 -9.59
C ARG A 61 21.39 9.46 -8.70
N ILE A 62 20.30 9.84 -8.04
CA ILE A 62 20.19 11.11 -7.32
C ILE A 62 20.03 10.88 -5.82
N VAL A 63 19.08 10.04 -5.39
CA VAL A 63 18.76 9.85 -3.98
C VAL A 63 19.81 8.99 -3.28
N GLN A 64 20.18 7.85 -3.89
CA GLN A 64 21.16 6.89 -3.37
C GLN A 64 22.17 6.48 -4.46
N PRO A 65 23.14 7.35 -4.78
CA PRO A 65 24.12 7.08 -5.85
C PRO A 65 25.00 5.84 -5.62
N ALA A 66 25.06 5.33 -4.39
CA ALA A 66 25.70 4.05 -4.09
C ALA A 66 25.04 2.87 -4.83
N LEU A 67 23.77 3.02 -5.23
CA LEU A 67 22.99 2.02 -5.98
C LEU A 67 23.01 2.24 -7.51
N ARG A 68 23.90 3.09 -8.04
CA ARG A 68 23.96 3.45 -9.47
C ARG A 68 24.11 2.27 -10.45
N ASN A 69 24.61 1.14 -9.96
CA ASN A 69 24.83 -0.07 -10.76
C ASN A 69 23.60 -1.01 -10.80
N VAL A 70 22.50 -0.64 -10.12
CA VAL A 70 21.27 -1.40 -10.12
C VAL A 70 20.60 -1.29 -11.49
N ASP A 71 20.18 -2.43 -12.03
CA ASP A 71 19.49 -2.52 -13.33
C ASP A 71 18.00 -2.25 -13.16
N CYS A 72 17.60 -1.01 -13.42
CA CYS A 72 16.20 -0.58 -13.28
C CYS A 72 15.27 -1.21 -14.30
N GLN A 73 15.75 -1.68 -15.47
CA GLN A 73 14.92 -2.39 -16.42
C GLN A 73 14.56 -3.77 -15.90
N LYS A 74 15.55 -4.52 -15.39
CA LYS A 74 15.27 -5.81 -14.73
C LYS A 74 14.34 -5.69 -13.54
N ILE A 75 14.45 -4.60 -12.78
CA ILE A 75 13.52 -4.31 -11.67
C ILE A 75 12.10 -4.08 -12.19
N GLN A 76 11.94 -3.26 -13.23
CA GLN A 76 10.63 -3.00 -13.84
C GLN A 76 10.01 -4.29 -14.39
N GLU A 77 10.78 -5.12 -15.08
CA GLU A 77 10.35 -6.42 -15.60
C GLU A 77 9.91 -7.34 -14.45
N ALA A 78 10.74 -7.53 -13.43
CA ALA A 78 10.42 -8.34 -12.27
C ALA A 78 9.19 -7.83 -11.49
N PHE A 79 8.95 -6.51 -11.50
CA PHE A 79 7.76 -5.91 -10.90
C PHE A 79 6.50 -6.32 -11.69
N LYS A 80 6.53 -6.20 -13.02
CA LYS A 80 5.42 -6.59 -13.90
C LYS A 80 5.14 -8.09 -13.82
N ASP A 81 6.17 -8.93 -13.87
CA ASP A 81 6.05 -10.38 -13.82
C ASP A 81 5.40 -10.90 -12.55
N ALA A 82 5.46 -10.10 -11.47
CA ALA A 82 4.83 -10.45 -10.21
C ALA A 82 3.30 -10.50 -10.27
N PHE A 83 2.65 -9.79 -11.21
CA PHE A 83 1.18 -9.70 -11.23
C PHE A 83 0.54 -9.83 -12.62
N ILE A 84 1.29 -9.63 -13.71
CA ILE A 84 0.77 -9.76 -15.08
C ILE A 84 0.41 -11.22 -15.36
N SER A 85 -0.66 -11.43 -16.12
CA SER A 85 -1.20 -12.74 -16.52
C SER A 85 -1.66 -13.62 -15.36
N LYS A 86 -1.66 -13.12 -14.12
CA LYS A 86 -2.08 -13.85 -12.93
C LYS A 86 -3.47 -13.46 -12.49
N ASN A 87 -4.13 -14.34 -11.73
CA ASN A 87 -5.37 -14.00 -11.06
C ASN A 87 -5.08 -12.94 -9.98
N PRO A 88 -5.63 -11.72 -10.08
CA PRO A 88 -5.30 -10.63 -9.17
C PRO A 88 -5.79 -10.84 -7.73
N CYS A 89 -6.55 -11.91 -7.44
CA CYS A 89 -6.91 -12.32 -6.09
C CYS A 89 -6.07 -13.51 -5.55
N ASN A 90 -5.12 -13.99 -6.32
CA ASN A 90 -4.29 -15.13 -5.94
C ASN A 90 -2.80 -14.86 -6.14
N ILE A 91 -2.38 -13.66 -5.78
CA ILE A 91 -0.95 -13.28 -5.79
C ILE A 91 -0.30 -13.82 -4.51
N THR A 92 0.91 -14.31 -4.65
CA THR A 92 1.69 -14.91 -3.58
C THR A 92 2.97 -14.14 -3.29
N GLU A 93 3.60 -14.41 -2.16
CA GLU A 93 4.90 -13.83 -1.83
C GLU A 93 6.00 -14.31 -2.80
N GLU A 94 5.87 -15.54 -3.33
CA GLU A 94 6.79 -16.08 -4.33
C GLU A 94 6.83 -15.25 -5.61
N ASP A 95 5.69 -14.69 -6.00
CA ASP A 95 5.57 -13.88 -7.21
C ASP A 95 6.43 -12.62 -7.12
N TYR A 96 6.58 -12.04 -5.93
CA TYR A 96 7.39 -10.86 -5.69
C TYR A 96 8.84 -11.17 -5.29
N ARG A 97 9.21 -12.42 -5.06
CA ARG A 97 10.57 -12.79 -4.62
C ARG A 97 11.69 -12.29 -5.55
N PRO A 98 11.58 -12.38 -6.90
CA PRO A 98 12.58 -11.84 -7.81
C PRO A 98 12.77 -10.31 -7.64
N LEU A 99 11.68 -9.55 -7.58
CA LEU A 99 11.71 -8.11 -7.35
C LEU A 99 12.39 -7.77 -6.02
N MET A 100 11.99 -8.45 -4.94
CA MET A 100 12.54 -8.23 -3.61
C MET A 100 14.05 -8.50 -3.56
N LYS A 101 14.54 -9.47 -4.33
CA LYS A 101 15.97 -9.77 -4.42
C LYS A 101 16.73 -8.67 -5.16
N LEU A 102 16.19 -8.16 -6.26
CA LEU A 102 16.81 -7.10 -7.06
C LEU A 102 16.85 -5.75 -6.34
N THR A 103 15.92 -5.52 -5.41
CA THR A 103 15.79 -4.25 -4.68
C THR A 103 16.34 -4.32 -3.25
N THR A 104 17.12 -5.36 -2.92
CA THR A 104 17.74 -5.49 -1.60
C THR A 104 18.66 -4.30 -1.31
N GLN A 105 18.41 -3.64 -0.18
CA GLN A 105 19.18 -2.47 0.27
C GLN A 105 19.52 -2.63 1.75
N THR A 106 20.75 -2.30 2.12
CA THR A 106 21.18 -2.27 3.51
C THR A 106 20.86 -0.91 4.12
N ILE A 107 20.17 -0.91 5.25
CA ILE A 107 19.92 0.27 6.05
C ILE A 107 20.85 0.22 7.27
N PRO A 108 21.58 1.30 7.59
CA PRO A 108 22.43 1.33 8.76
C PRO A 108 21.64 1.09 10.05
N CYS A 109 22.25 0.45 11.04
CA CYS A 109 21.62 0.23 12.34
C CYS A 109 21.20 1.55 12.99
N SER A 110 20.10 1.53 13.70
CA SER A 110 19.49 2.68 14.39
C SER A 110 19.01 3.79 13.45
N LYS A 111 18.71 3.45 12.19
CA LYS A 111 18.21 4.37 11.17
C LYS A 111 16.83 4.01 10.64
N THR A 112 16.17 3.00 11.19
CA THR A 112 14.84 2.53 10.77
C THR A 112 13.73 3.27 11.52
N ILE A 113 12.78 3.81 10.77
CA ILE A 113 11.54 4.40 11.28
C ILE A 113 10.34 3.61 10.73
N LEU A 114 9.57 3.03 11.63
CA LEU A 114 8.26 2.46 11.36
C LEU A 114 7.18 3.51 11.63
N TRP A 115 5.99 3.32 11.10
CA TRP A 115 4.89 4.24 11.35
C TRP A 115 3.53 3.54 11.30
N SER A 116 2.56 4.09 12.02
CA SER A 116 1.17 3.63 11.94
C SER A 116 0.22 4.82 12.00
N LYS A 117 -0.54 5.04 10.91
CA LYS A 117 -1.48 6.15 10.74
C LYS A 117 -0.85 7.55 10.87
N THR A 118 0.44 7.66 10.54
CA THR A 118 1.28 8.88 10.64
C THR A 118 2.21 9.05 9.43
N LYS A 119 1.81 8.56 8.24
CA LYS A 119 2.64 8.56 7.03
C LYS A 119 3.28 9.91 6.74
N GLU A 120 2.47 10.97 6.66
CA GLU A 120 2.97 12.31 6.31
C GLU A 120 4.00 12.82 7.32
N MET A 121 3.78 12.59 8.62
CA MET A 121 4.74 12.97 9.67
C MET A 121 6.04 12.20 9.57
N ALA A 122 5.97 10.89 9.31
CA ALA A 122 7.16 10.06 9.13
C ALA A 122 7.99 10.53 7.93
N HIS A 123 7.34 10.81 6.80
CA HIS A 123 8.00 11.35 5.61
C HIS A 123 8.54 12.77 5.79
N GLN A 124 7.85 13.64 6.52
CA GLN A 124 8.39 14.97 6.85
C GLN A 124 9.65 14.85 7.72
N TYR A 125 9.62 13.92 8.68
CA TYR A 125 10.78 13.66 9.52
C TYR A 125 12.00 13.21 8.71
N THR A 126 11.83 12.22 7.82
CA THR A 126 12.95 11.69 7.00
C THR A 126 13.43 12.67 5.93
N ARG A 127 12.58 13.58 5.45
CA ARG A 127 13.01 14.70 4.56
C ARG A 127 14.01 15.64 5.24
N VAL A 128 13.86 15.84 6.55
CA VAL A 128 14.79 16.67 7.35
C VAL A 128 15.99 15.85 7.81
N HIS A 129 15.74 14.63 8.29
CA HIS A 129 16.74 13.69 8.79
C HIS A 129 17.03 12.63 7.71
N ARG A 130 17.80 13.03 6.68
CA ARG A 130 18.05 12.22 5.47
C ARG A 130 18.88 10.95 5.70
N ASP A 131 19.35 10.74 6.90
CA ASP A 131 20.04 9.53 7.35
C ASP A 131 19.11 8.53 8.04
N MET A 132 17.81 8.87 8.16
CA MET A 132 16.76 8.02 8.68
C MET A 132 15.86 7.54 7.53
N PHE A 133 15.30 6.34 7.65
CA PHE A 133 14.56 5.69 6.60
C PHE A 133 13.22 5.14 7.08
N THR A 134 12.15 5.50 6.39
CA THR A 134 10.92 4.69 6.35
C THR A 134 11.02 3.65 5.25
N LEU A 135 10.05 2.76 5.14
CA LEU A 135 9.98 1.81 4.03
C LEU A 135 9.95 2.54 2.67
N GLU A 136 9.22 3.64 2.59
CA GLU A 136 9.06 4.44 1.38
C GLU A 136 10.32 5.23 0.99
N ASP A 137 11.28 5.36 1.91
CA ASP A 137 12.60 5.93 1.61
C ASP A 137 13.59 4.89 1.06
N THR A 138 13.22 3.61 1.03
CA THR A 138 13.99 2.56 0.35
C THR A 138 13.73 2.54 -1.15
N LEU A 139 14.64 1.95 -1.94
CA LEU A 139 14.43 1.79 -3.38
C LEU A 139 13.08 1.15 -3.70
N LEU A 140 12.74 0.06 -3.01
CA LEU A 140 11.50 -0.68 -3.22
C LEU A 140 10.26 0.17 -2.91
N GLY A 141 10.22 0.79 -1.74
CA GLY A 141 9.10 1.62 -1.31
C GLY A 141 8.97 2.89 -2.14
N TYR A 142 10.11 3.56 -2.44
CA TYR A 142 10.14 4.77 -3.26
C TYR A 142 9.55 4.57 -4.66
N MET A 143 9.81 3.42 -5.28
CA MET A 143 9.24 3.10 -6.59
C MET A 143 7.72 2.93 -6.53
N ALA A 144 7.19 2.28 -5.50
CA ALA A 144 5.79 1.85 -5.42
C ALA A 144 4.86 2.82 -4.69
N ASP A 145 5.41 3.77 -3.92
CA ASP A 145 4.61 4.64 -3.07
C ASP A 145 3.56 5.43 -3.86
N GLY A 146 2.31 5.37 -3.37
CA GLY A 146 1.15 6.04 -3.97
C GLY A 146 0.67 5.45 -5.29
N LEU A 147 1.17 4.29 -5.74
CA LEU A 147 0.73 3.62 -6.96
C LEU A 147 -0.26 2.50 -6.67
N MET A 148 -1.13 2.24 -7.66
CA MET A 148 -2.03 1.08 -7.73
C MET A 148 -1.67 0.25 -8.95
N TRP A 149 -1.78 -1.08 -8.83
CA TRP A 149 -1.53 -1.98 -9.95
C TRP A 149 -2.21 -3.33 -9.80
N CYS A 150 -2.66 -3.86 -10.91
CA CYS A 150 -3.07 -5.24 -11.08
C CYS A 150 -3.07 -5.62 -12.55
N GLY A 151 -3.03 -6.92 -12.85
CA GLY A 151 -3.26 -7.48 -14.17
C GLY A 151 -4.65 -8.08 -14.29
N ASP A 152 -4.96 -8.59 -15.46
CA ASP A 152 -6.10 -9.45 -15.70
C ASP A 152 -5.64 -10.89 -15.88
N SER A 153 -6.46 -11.84 -15.40
CA SER A 153 -6.16 -13.28 -15.54
C SER A 153 -6.04 -13.67 -16.99
N GLY A 154 -4.89 -14.25 -17.37
CA GLY A 154 -4.68 -14.82 -18.71
C GLY A 154 -4.40 -13.78 -19.80
N THR A 155 -4.25 -12.49 -19.47
CA THR A 155 -3.82 -11.45 -20.42
C THR A 155 -2.44 -10.93 -20.05
N SER A 156 -1.71 -10.38 -21.03
CA SER A 156 -0.42 -9.70 -20.79
C SER A 156 -0.57 -8.22 -20.42
N GLU A 157 -1.78 -7.77 -20.16
CA GLU A 157 -2.10 -6.37 -19.95
C GLU A 157 -2.34 -6.03 -18.47
N MET A 158 -2.12 -4.77 -18.13
CA MET A 158 -2.51 -4.20 -16.86
C MET A 158 -3.98 -3.80 -16.89
N ASN A 159 -4.69 -3.99 -15.78
CA ASN A 159 -6.06 -3.54 -15.66
C ASN A 159 -6.11 -2.08 -15.20
N TYR A 160 -6.35 -1.15 -16.12
CA TYR A 160 -6.46 0.28 -15.84
C TYR A 160 -7.85 0.72 -15.38
N ARG A 161 -8.84 -0.18 -15.40
CA ARG A 161 -10.24 0.15 -15.06
C ARG A 161 -10.53 -0.03 -13.58
N SER A 162 -10.18 -1.20 -13.05
CA SER A 162 -10.41 -1.51 -11.64
C SER A 162 -9.46 -2.62 -11.16
N CYS A 163 -8.97 -2.52 -9.93
CA CYS A 163 -8.19 -3.54 -9.27
C CYS A 163 -8.90 -4.04 -8.00
N PRO A 164 -8.60 -5.26 -7.53
CA PRO A 164 -9.21 -5.77 -6.31
C PRO A 164 -8.89 -4.91 -5.11
N HIS A 165 -9.93 -4.55 -4.34
CA HIS A 165 -9.78 -3.89 -3.06
C HIS A 165 -9.58 -4.94 -1.96
N TRP A 166 -8.60 -4.75 -1.08
CA TRP A 166 -8.18 -5.75 -0.10
C TRP A 166 -9.25 -6.20 0.91
N LYS A 167 -10.17 -5.29 1.30
CA LYS A 167 -11.28 -5.62 2.21
C LYS A 167 -12.53 -6.12 1.51
N LYS A 168 -12.81 -5.60 0.30
CA LYS A 168 -14.09 -5.82 -0.38
C LYS A 168 -14.04 -6.99 -1.34
N ASP A 169 -12.88 -7.24 -1.95
CA ASP A 169 -12.73 -8.25 -2.98
C ASP A 169 -11.84 -9.41 -2.48
N CYS A 170 -10.57 -9.15 -2.24
CA CYS A 170 -9.65 -10.20 -1.78
C CYS A 170 -8.39 -9.62 -1.10
N PRO A 171 -7.91 -10.27 -0.01
CA PRO A 171 -6.73 -9.81 0.72
C PRO A 171 -5.42 -10.05 -0.04
N ASN A 172 -5.36 -11.08 -0.91
CA ASN A 172 -4.15 -11.46 -1.64
C ASN A 172 -4.08 -10.80 -3.02
N ASN A 173 -4.43 -9.52 -3.10
CA ASN A 173 -4.26 -8.72 -4.31
C ASN A 173 -2.79 -8.24 -4.47
N PRO A 174 -2.37 -7.82 -5.68
CA PRO A 174 -0.98 -7.46 -5.96
C PRO A 174 -0.40 -6.43 -4.99
N VAL A 175 -1.15 -5.36 -4.72
CA VAL A 175 -0.69 -4.26 -3.85
C VAL A 175 -0.55 -4.70 -2.41
N SER A 176 -1.54 -5.46 -1.89
CA SER A 176 -1.52 -5.92 -0.50
C SER A 176 -0.38 -6.90 -0.22
N VAL A 177 -0.15 -7.86 -1.14
CA VAL A 177 0.96 -8.82 -1.01
C VAL A 177 2.31 -8.13 -1.09
N PHE A 178 2.46 -7.19 -2.03
CA PHE A 178 3.68 -6.39 -2.15
C PHE A 178 4.02 -5.66 -0.86
N TRP A 179 3.09 -4.86 -0.33
CA TRP A 179 3.35 -4.05 0.86
C TRP A 179 3.56 -4.91 2.11
N LYS A 180 2.85 -6.02 2.24
CA LYS A 180 3.09 -6.98 3.33
C LYS A 180 4.51 -7.53 3.28
N MET A 181 4.98 -7.97 2.10
CA MET A 181 6.34 -8.46 1.92
C MET A 181 7.40 -7.39 2.13
N ALA A 182 7.17 -6.19 1.60
CA ALA A 182 8.08 -5.07 1.76
C ALA A 182 8.24 -4.69 3.23
N SER A 183 7.12 -4.57 3.97
CA SER A 183 7.12 -4.30 5.42
C SER A 183 7.82 -5.41 6.22
N HIS A 184 7.55 -6.68 5.89
CA HIS A 184 8.25 -7.81 6.51
C HIS A 184 9.76 -7.68 6.35
N ARG A 185 10.26 -7.50 5.12
CA ARG A 185 11.70 -7.39 4.85
C ARG A 185 12.34 -6.16 5.46
N PHE A 186 11.62 -5.05 5.49
CA PHE A 186 12.09 -3.81 6.10
C PHE A 186 12.30 -3.98 7.61
N ALA A 187 11.34 -4.64 8.29
CA ALA A 187 11.44 -4.94 9.71
C ALA A 187 12.52 -6.00 10.00
N ASP A 188 12.62 -7.05 9.19
CA ASP A 188 13.62 -8.12 9.31
C ASP A 188 15.06 -7.60 9.18
N ALA A 189 15.28 -6.59 8.33
CA ALA A 189 16.57 -5.97 8.11
C ALA A 189 16.96 -4.95 9.20
N ALA A 190 16.01 -4.51 10.03
CA ALA A 190 16.23 -3.49 11.05
C ALA A 190 17.21 -3.97 12.16
N CYS A 191 18.03 -3.05 12.66
CA CYS A 191 18.99 -3.33 13.71
C CYS A 191 19.26 -2.11 14.60
N GLY A 192 19.77 -2.33 15.81
CA GLY A 192 20.05 -1.31 16.82
C GLY A 192 18.77 -0.74 17.43
N VAL A 193 18.63 0.57 17.48
CA VAL A 193 17.39 1.23 17.93
C VAL A 193 16.47 1.42 16.74
N VAL A 194 15.25 0.91 16.84
CA VAL A 194 14.18 1.13 15.86
C VAL A 194 13.21 2.15 16.42
N TYR A 195 12.78 3.08 15.58
CA TYR A 195 11.80 4.10 15.95
C TYR A 195 10.44 3.76 15.36
N VAL A 196 9.36 4.14 16.04
CA VAL A 196 8.01 4.08 15.48
C VAL A 196 7.25 5.36 15.80
N ILE A 197 6.61 5.94 14.78
CA ILE A 197 5.75 7.12 14.93
C ILE A 197 4.30 6.65 14.97
N LEU A 198 3.59 6.98 16.05
CA LEU A 198 2.22 6.55 16.32
C LEU A 198 1.31 7.77 16.49
N ASN A 199 0.06 7.65 16.03
CA ASN A 199 -0.94 8.71 16.15
C ASN A 199 -1.66 8.67 17.50
N GLY A 200 -1.26 9.52 18.44
CA GLY A 200 -1.84 9.64 19.77
C GLY A 200 -3.19 10.39 19.80
N SER A 201 -3.63 10.98 18.69
CA SER A 201 -4.98 11.57 18.57
C SER A 201 -6.06 10.50 18.38
N LEU A 202 -5.67 9.24 18.20
CA LEU A 202 -6.59 8.10 18.08
C LEU A 202 -6.73 7.39 19.41
N SER A 203 -7.94 6.90 19.71
CA SER A 203 -8.24 6.13 20.93
C SER A 203 -7.51 4.78 21.00
N ASN A 204 -7.03 4.26 19.87
CA ASN A 204 -6.23 3.05 19.77
C ASN A 204 -4.96 3.37 18.98
N THR A 205 -3.99 3.96 19.62
CA THR A 205 -2.71 4.39 19.05
C THR A 205 -1.91 3.20 18.51
N PHE A 206 -1.89 2.07 19.23
CA PHE A 206 -1.34 0.81 18.76
C PHE A 206 -2.46 -0.14 18.36
N ASP A 207 -2.60 -0.39 17.08
CA ASP A 207 -3.57 -1.33 16.48
C ASP A 207 -2.82 -2.58 16.01
N GLU A 208 -3.07 -3.72 16.67
CA GLU A 208 -2.45 -5.01 16.31
C GLU A 208 -2.77 -5.48 14.90
N ASN A 209 -3.90 -5.02 14.34
CA ASN A 209 -4.31 -5.37 12.98
C ASN A 209 -3.72 -4.43 11.92
N SER A 210 -3.01 -3.37 12.33
CA SER A 210 -2.24 -2.54 11.40
C SER A 210 -1.06 -3.31 10.81
N THR A 211 -0.48 -2.85 9.70
CA THR A 211 0.75 -3.43 9.14
C THR A 211 1.88 -3.41 10.17
N PHE A 212 2.01 -2.32 10.93
CA PHE A 212 2.97 -2.25 12.04
C PHE A 212 2.72 -3.35 13.07
N GLY A 213 1.47 -3.53 13.52
CA GLY A 213 1.13 -4.50 14.57
C GLY A 213 1.18 -5.95 14.13
N SER A 214 0.74 -6.25 12.91
CA SER A 214 0.58 -7.63 12.41
C SER A 214 1.76 -8.14 11.58
N VAL A 215 2.62 -7.24 11.07
CA VAL A 215 3.77 -7.62 10.23
C VAL A 215 5.07 -7.11 10.82
N GLU A 216 5.21 -5.80 11.05
CA GLU A 216 6.54 -5.22 11.31
C GLU A 216 7.05 -5.58 12.69
N ILE A 217 6.25 -5.35 13.77
CA ILE A 217 6.70 -5.60 15.14
C ILE A 217 7.06 -7.06 15.40
N ILE A 218 6.37 -8.00 14.76
CA ILE A 218 6.62 -9.43 14.90
C ILE A 218 7.83 -9.93 14.12
N ASN A 219 8.35 -9.14 13.17
CA ASN A 219 9.52 -9.46 12.37
C ASN A 219 10.78 -8.67 12.76
N LEU A 220 10.72 -7.86 13.82
CA LEU A 220 11.94 -7.32 14.44
C LEU A 220 12.71 -8.43 15.13
N HIS A 221 13.97 -8.64 14.78
CA HIS A 221 14.81 -9.69 15.38
C HIS A 221 15.42 -9.24 16.70
N PRO A 222 15.16 -9.93 17.82
CA PRO A 222 15.72 -9.55 19.12
C PRO A 222 17.24 -9.62 19.19
N GLU A 223 17.89 -10.41 18.32
CA GLU A 223 19.35 -10.46 18.23
C GLU A 223 19.95 -9.22 17.53
N LYS A 224 19.16 -8.53 16.71
CA LYS A 224 19.60 -7.35 15.96
C LYS A 224 19.07 -6.05 16.55
N VAL A 225 17.82 -6.07 17.05
CA VAL A 225 17.12 -4.90 17.57
C VAL A 225 17.25 -4.81 19.08
N GLN A 226 17.93 -3.79 19.54
CA GLN A 226 18.15 -3.53 20.97
C GLN A 226 16.94 -2.91 21.66
N ALA A 227 16.30 -1.96 20.97
CA ALA A 227 15.18 -1.20 21.52
C ALA A 227 14.22 -0.74 20.44
N LEU A 228 12.93 -0.64 20.81
CA LEU A 228 11.89 0.09 20.08
C LEU A 228 11.57 1.40 20.81
N HIS A 229 11.78 2.52 20.15
CA HIS A 229 11.40 3.84 20.64
C HIS A 229 10.11 4.31 19.96
N ALA A 230 9.03 4.37 20.70
CA ALA A 230 7.73 4.87 20.23
C ALA A 230 7.61 6.38 20.48
N TRP A 231 7.35 7.13 19.44
CA TRP A 231 6.99 8.54 19.47
C TRP A 231 5.48 8.67 19.25
N VAL A 232 4.77 9.04 20.30
CA VAL A 232 3.31 9.26 20.25
C VAL A 232 3.07 10.73 19.93
N ILE A 233 2.55 10.99 18.74
CA ILE A 233 2.34 12.33 18.20
C ILE A 233 0.85 12.66 18.25
N HIS A 234 0.51 13.86 18.71
CA HIS A 234 -0.85 14.36 18.74
C HIS A 234 -1.02 15.51 17.76
N ASP A 235 -2.23 15.65 17.22
CA ASP A 235 -2.58 16.78 16.36
C ASP A 235 -2.45 18.09 17.14
N VAL A 236 -2.01 19.14 16.45
CA VAL A 236 -1.83 20.47 17.06
C VAL A 236 -3.16 20.99 17.58
N GLY A 237 -3.23 21.31 18.87
CA GLY A 237 -4.43 21.80 19.52
C GLY A 237 -5.50 20.74 19.82
N GLY A 238 -5.28 19.47 19.44
CA GLY A 238 -6.15 18.36 19.77
C GLY A 238 -5.96 17.88 21.22
N VAL A 239 -7.02 17.34 21.81
CA VAL A 239 -6.92 16.62 23.09
C VAL A 239 -6.27 15.28 22.85
N PRO A 240 -5.20 14.91 23.59
CA PRO A 240 -4.61 13.58 23.48
C PRO A 240 -5.64 12.50 23.79
N SER A 241 -5.90 11.59 22.84
CA SER A 241 -6.81 10.45 23.03
C SER A 241 -6.09 9.25 23.59
N ASP A 242 -4.79 9.12 23.32
CA ASP A 242 -3.95 8.04 23.82
C ASP A 242 -2.56 8.58 24.20
N SER A 243 -1.86 7.87 25.04
CA SER A 243 -0.57 8.30 25.56
C SER A 243 0.33 7.11 25.90
N CYS A 244 1.57 7.38 26.26
CA CYS A 244 2.52 6.35 26.70
C CYS A 244 2.05 5.52 27.91
N MET A 245 1.01 5.95 28.62
CA MET A 245 0.48 5.28 29.82
C MET A 245 -0.82 4.52 29.55
N THR A 246 -1.32 4.49 28.33
CA THR A 246 -2.60 3.87 27.99
C THR A 246 -2.50 2.37 27.75
N SER A 247 -3.67 1.72 27.66
CA SER A 247 -3.77 0.28 27.47
C SER A 247 -3.17 -0.17 26.13
N SER A 248 -3.36 0.62 25.05
CA SER A 248 -2.83 0.26 23.72
C SER A 248 -1.31 0.27 23.68
N ILE A 249 -0.66 1.26 24.29
CA ILE A 249 0.80 1.33 24.39
C ILE A 249 1.35 0.30 25.38
N ASN A 250 0.63 0.00 26.47
CA ASN A 250 1.01 -1.07 27.38
C ASN A 250 1.00 -2.45 26.69
N LYS A 251 0.08 -2.64 25.73
CA LYS A 251 0.05 -3.85 24.89
C LYS A 251 1.28 -3.94 23.99
N LEU A 252 1.67 -2.85 23.32
CA LEU A 252 2.91 -2.78 22.55
C LEU A 252 4.14 -3.06 23.41
N LYS A 253 4.21 -2.47 24.61
CA LYS A 253 5.26 -2.74 25.58
C LYS A 253 5.32 -4.21 26.00
N SER A 254 4.17 -4.86 26.19
CA SER A 254 4.11 -6.30 26.50
C SER A 254 4.67 -7.15 25.35
N ILE A 255 4.29 -6.85 24.10
CA ILE A 255 4.79 -7.56 22.91
C ILE A 255 6.31 -7.42 22.79
N THR A 256 6.86 -6.22 22.91
CA THR A 256 8.32 -5.99 22.85
C THR A 256 9.05 -6.69 23.99
N SER A 257 8.50 -6.66 25.21
CA SER A 257 9.07 -7.34 26.38
C SER A 257 9.14 -8.86 26.19
N GLN A 258 8.06 -9.48 25.69
CA GLN A 258 8.03 -10.91 25.37
C GLN A 258 9.10 -11.30 24.33
N ARG A 259 9.41 -10.38 23.43
CA ARG A 259 10.44 -10.54 22.41
C ARG A 259 11.85 -10.12 22.87
N LYS A 260 12.03 -9.74 24.13
CA LYS A 260 13.31 -9.26 24.70
C LYS A 260 13.86 -8.01 24.02
N ILE A 261 13.00 -7.16 23.45
CA ILE A 261 13.34 -5.87 22.87
C ILE A 261 13.00 -4.79 23.91
N ALA A 262 13.96 -3.95 24.28
CA ALA A 262 13.71 -2.85 25.20
C ALA A 262 12.70 -1.87 24.61
N PHE A 263 11.79 -1.33 25.43
CA PHE A 263 10.75 -0.40 24.98
C PHE A 263 10.89 0.96 25.64
N ARG A 264 10.82 2.00 24.85
CA ARG A 264 10.71 3.39 25.33
C ARG A 264 9.58 4.08 24.61
N CYS A 265 8.85 4.94 25.34
CA CYS A 265 7.78 5.74 24.76
C CYS A 265 7.97 7.21 25.17
N GLN A 266 7.75 8.12 24.22
CA GLN A 266 7.85 9.55 24.42
C GLN A 266 6.69 10.27 23.70
N HIS A 267 6.16 11.31 24.33
CA HIS A 267 5.17 12.18 23.74
C HIS A 267 5.84 13.35 23.01
N ASN A 268 5.43 13.68 21.81
CA ASN A 268 5.74 14.91 21.04
C ASN A 268 7.16 15.49 21.15
N THR A 269 8.08 14.81 21.84
CA THR A 269 9.40 15.36 22.20
C THR A 269 10.50 14.94 21.23
N GLY A 270 10.25 13.92 20.41
CA GLY A 270 11.24 13.35 19.47
C GLY A 270 11.30 14.04 18.12
N LEU A 271 10.28 14.83 17.76
CA LEU A 271 10.24 15.55 16.49
C LEU A 271 10.80 16.96 16.66
N PRO A 272 11.58 17.46 15.69
CA PRO A 272 12.05 18.85 15.68
C PRO A 272 10.90 19.84 15.83
N HIS A 273 11.15 21.01 16.45
CA HIS A 273 10.16 22.08 16.57
C HIS A 273 9.52 22.50 15.24
N SER A 274 10.24 22.31 14.12
CA SER A 274 9.75 22.56 12.74
C SER A 274 8.62 21.63 12.28
N LEU A 275 8.38 20.52 12.98
CA LEU A 275 7.28 19.57 12.70
C LEU A 275 6.15 19.64 13.74
N ARG A 276 6.25 20.55 14.71
CA ARG A 276 5.18 20.93 15.61
C ARG A 276 4.35 22.02 14.93
N MET A 277 3.63 21.68 13.87
CA MET A 277 2.62 22.59 13.31
C MET A 277 1.29 22.42 14.02
#